data_e023a14a347eee43fa14a1414faab7db
#
_entry.id   e023a14a347eee43fa14a1414faab7db
#
_cell.length_a   1.000
_cell.length_b   1.000
_cell.length_c   1.000
_cell.angle_alpha   90.00
_cell.angle_beta   90.00
_cell.angle_gamma   90.00
#
_symmetry.space_group_name_H-M   'P 1'
#
loop_
_entity.id
_entity.type
_entity.pdbx_description
1 polymer ?
#
loop_
_entity_poly.entity_id
_entity_poly.type
_entity_poly.pdbx_seq_one_letter_code
_entity_poly.pdbx_strand_id
1 'polypeptide(L)'
;MAVSNFIPEIWSRELLYSLKKNLVGNSIVNRNYQGEITSEGDTVNIQTPNAINTGDYTGDDIEFQTLKSGTQPLLIDQAKYFAFLVDDVDQAQANVSLMQSYMVEASFSLGDVADKAILSLVTDADSDNVLTAALTKDNIYDEIVKAKKNLSLQNVPSMGRWMVVSPEEVSLLEQSTEFTAASNLGDQIKRTGFVGRIAGIEIFESNNCLEVGNMRNHPYGYTGSITFADQIISTEAGRREKGFSDFVKGLHVYGLKTVRPKSLGNLRNQLAS
;
A
#
# COMPACT_ATOMS: atom_id res chain seq x y z
N MET A 1 -12.51 22.12 34.69
CA MET A 1 -13.17 21.19 33.75
C MET A 1 -12.15 20.78 32.70
N ALA A 2 -11.86 19.52 32.63
CA ALA A 2 -10.69 18.99 31.96
C ALA A 2 -10.80 19.06 30.42
N VAL A 3 -9.84 19.68 29.81
CA VAL A 3 -9.63 19.74 28.36
C VAL A 3 -9.09 18.38 27.81
N SER A 4 -9.08 17.34 28.65
CA SER A 4 -8.40 16.07 28.39
C SER A 4 -9.05 15.18 27.32
N ASN A 5 -10.33 15.38 26.98
CA ASN A 5 -11.00 14.54 25.99
C ASN A 5 -10.88 15.01 24.53
N PHE A 6 -10.41 16.25 24.30
CA PHE A 6 -10.34 16.81 22.95
C PHE A 6 -9.02 16.49 22.22
N ILE A 7 -7.96 16.30 22.98
CA ILE A 7 -6.60 16.13 22.46
C ILE A 7 -6.40 14.78 21.75
N PRO A 8 -6.85 13.62 22.30
CA PRO A 8 -6.67 12.32 21.65
C PRO A 8 -7.37 12.20 20.29
N GLU A 9 -8.58 12.78 20.14
CA GLU A 9 -9.32 12.70 18.87
C GLU A 9 -8.68 13.53 17.76
N ILE A 10 -8.14 14.71 18.09
CA ILE A 10 -7.45 15.57 17.12
C ILE A 10 -6.15 14.87 16.66
N TRP A 11 -5.39 14.31 17.58
CA TRP A 11 -4.14 13.61 17.27
C TRP A 11 -4.36 12.32 16.47
N SER A 12 -5.39 11.56 16.80
CA SER A 12 -5.78 10.38 16.04
C SER A 12 -6.09 10.72 14.59
N ARG A 13 -6.78 11.82 14.37
CA ARG A 13 -7.14 12.30 13.03
C ARG A 13 -5.91 12.78 12.23
N GLU A 14 -5.00 13.49 12.89
CA GLU A 14 -3.77 14.00 12.27
C GLU A 14 -2.80 12.86 11.96
N LEU A 15 -2.66 11.89 12.87
CA LEU A 15 -1.88 10.67 12.66
C LEU A 15 -2.40 9.87 11.46
N LEU A 16 -3.70 9.64 11.39
CA LEU A 16 -4.32 8.92 10.28
C LEU A 16 -4.15 9.65 8.94
N TYR A 17 -4.24 10.97 8.93
CA TYR A 17 -4.01 11.78 7.74
C TYR A 17 -2.55 11.72 7.27
N SER A 18 -1.61 11.77 8.19
CA SER A 18 -0.17 11.67 7.92
C SER A 18 0.20 10.28 7.40
N LEU A 19 -0.32 9.21 8.01
CA LEU A 19 -0.21 7.84 7.52
C LEU A 19 -0.66 7.71 6.05
N LYS A 20 -1.82 8.27 5.73
CA LYS A 20 -2.37 8.21 4.36
C LYS A 20 -1.49 8.92 3.33
N LYS A 21 -0.77 9.97 3.73
CA LYS A 21 0.11 10.71 2.81
C LYS A 21 1.45 10.01 2.55
N ASN A 22 1.97 9.30 3.53
CA ASN A 22 3.33 8.72 3.48
C ASN A 22 3.38 7.30 2.92
N LEU A 23 2.22 6.67 2.68
CA LEU A 23 2.15 5.32 2.15
C LEU A 23 2.15 5.32 0.61
N VAL A 24 3.19 4.79 -0.01
CA VAL A 24 3.17 4.44 -1.44
C VAL A 24 2.12 3.35 -1.67
N GLY A 25 2.07 2.35 -0.80
CA GLY A 25 1.05 1.31 -0.80
C GLY A 25 -0.39 1.84 -0.80
N ASN A 26 -0.63 2.97 -0.15
CA ASN A 26 -1.95 3.61 -0.13
C ASN A 26 -2.48 3.98 -1.52
N SER A 27 -1.61 4.30 -2.46
CA SER A 27 -1.98 4.64 -3.85
C SER A 27 -2.26 3.41 -4.71
N ILE A 28 -1.80 2.23 -4.30
CA ILE A 28 -1.86 0.98 -5.07
C ILE A 28 -2.91 -0.01 -4.57
N VAL A 29 -3.45 0.19 -3.36
CA VAL A 29 -4.42 -0.72 -2.73
C VAL A 29 -5.86 -0.22 -2.81
N ASN A 30 -6.79 -1.16 -2.75
CA ASN A 30 -8.20 -0.87 -2.57
C ASN A 30 -8.51 -0.68 -1.07
N ARG A 31 -9.13 0.45 -0.71
CA ARG A 31 -9.50 0.82 0.66
C ARG A 31 -11.01 0.92 0.90
N ASN A 32 -11.81 0.39 0.03
CA ASN A 32 -13.28 0.56 0.10
C ASN A 32 -13.92 -0.07 1.35
N TYR A 33 -13.19 -0.91 2.07
CA TYR A 33 -13.70 -1.67 3.23
C TYR A 33 -13.28 -1.11 4.59
N GLN A 34 -12.70 0.09 4.66
CA GLN A 34 -12.19 0.70 5.90
C GLN A 34 -13.23 1.00 6.98
N GLY A 35 -14.47 1.24 6.62
CA GLY A 35 -15.53 1.66 7.57
C GLY A 35 -16.13 0.53 8.42
N GLU A 36 -15.74 -0.72 8.21
CA GLU A 36 -16.35 -1.89 8.86
C GLU A 36 -15.53 -2.44 10.04
N ILE A 37 -14.38 -1.81 10.36
CA ILE A 37 -13.47 -2.29 11.39
C ILE A 37 -13.81 -1.62 12.72
N THR A 38 -13.98 -2.42 13.78
CA THR A 38 -14.20 -1.93 15.15
C THR A 38 -13.13 -2.40 16.13
N SER A 39 -12.51 -3.58 15.90
CA SER A 39 -11.47 -4.12 16.78
C SER A 39 -10.50 -5.05 16.05
N GLU A 40 -9.37 -5.36 16.71
CA GLU A 40 -8.49 -6.44 16.29
C GLU A 40 -9.26 -7.78 16.34
N GLY A 41 -9.07 -8.61 15.30
CA GLY A 41 -9.78 -9.87 15.13
C GLY A 41 -11.07 -9.76 14.32
N ASP A 42 -11.50 -8.56 13.94
CA ASP A 42 -12.65 -8.39 13.06
C ASP A 42 -12.38 -9.02 11.69
N THR A 43 -13.45 -9.51 11.08
CA THR A 43 -13.41 -10.09 9.74
C THR A 43 -14.32 -9.33 8.82
N VAL A 44 -13.74 -8.70 7.81
CA VAL A 44 -14.49 -8.03 6.74
C VAL A 44 -14.72 -9.00 5.60
N ASN A 45 -15.96 -9.23 5.22
CA ASN A 45 -16.31 -10.17 4.17
C ASN A 45 -16.35 -9.46 2.80
N ILE A 46 -15.36 -9.75 1.95
CA ILE A 46 -15.30 -9.25 0.58
C ILE A 46 -16.14 -10.16 -0.30
N GLN A 47 -17.20 -9.63 -0.88
CA GLN A 47 -18.03 -10.37 -1.83
C GLN A 47 -17.41 -10.34 -3.23
N THR A 48 -17.19 -11.51 -3.79
CA THR A 48 -16.70 -11.66 -5.17
C THR A 48 -17.85 -12.25 -6.00
N PRO A 49 -18.50 -11.46 -6.89
CA PRO A 49 -19.54 -11.99 -7.77
C PRO A 49 -18.93 -13.00 -8.75
N ASN A 50 -19.60 -14.14 -8.93
CA ASN A 50 -19.24 -15.09 -9.97
C ASN A 50 -19.60 -14.55 -11.35
N ALA A 51 -18.90 -15.02 -12.39
CA ALA A 51 -19.24 -14.70 -13.76
C ALA A 51 -20.68 -15.13 -14.11
N ILE A 52 -21.37 -14.25 -14.83
CA ILE A 52 -22.70 -14.54 -15.37
C ILE A 52 -22.49 -15.14 -16.77
N ASN A 53 -23.10 -16.30 -17.01
CA ASN A 53 -23.12 -16.92 -18.34
C ASN A 53 -24.11 -16.17 -19.23
N THR A 54 -23.69 -15.83 -20.42
CA THR A 54 -24.59 -15.33 -21.47
C THR A 54 -24.93 -16.45 -22.42
N GLY A 55 -26.23 -16.59 -22.79
CA GLY A 55 -26.69 -17.52 -23.77
C GLY A 55 -27.29 -16.78 -24.98
N ASP A 56 -27.41 -17.48 -26.10
CA ASP A 56 -28.07 -16.97 -27.29
C ASP A 56 -29.58 -17.10 -27.13
N TYR A 57 -30.31 -16.04 -27.42
CA TYR A 57 -31.76 -16.04 -27.36
C TYR A 57 -32.35 -16.59 -28.69
N THR A 58 -33.00 -17.75 -28.64
CA THR A 58 -33.61 -18.43 -29.80
C THR A 58 -35.12 -18.28 -29.87
N GLY A 59 -35.72 -17.54 -28.93
CA GLY A 59 -37.19 -17.36 -28.83
C GLY A 59 -37.85 -18.31 -27.84
N ASP A 60 -37.08 -19.19 -27.18
CA ASP A 60 -37.52 -20.12 -26.17
C ASP A 60 -37.44 -19.53 -24.76
N ASP A 61 -37.97 -20.27 -23.76
CA ASP A 61 -37.90 -19.88 -22.35
C ASP A 61 -36.44 -19.71 -21.86
N ILE A 62 -36.19 -18.61 -21.13
CA ILE A 62 -34.86 -18.28 -20.60
C ILE A 62 -34.65 -19.04 -19.28
N GLU A 63 -33.56 -19.77 -19.18
CA GLU A 63 -33.12 -20.38 -17.93
C GLU A 63 -32.38 -19.36 -17.06
N PHE A 64 -32.83 -19.23 -15.81
CA PHE A 64 -32.19 -18.31 -14.84
C PHE A 64 -31.05 -19.01 -14.12
N GLN A 65 -29.87 -18.42 -14.19
CA GLN A 65 -28.71 -18.87 -13.42
C GLN A 65 -28.83 -18.44 -11.95
N THR A 66 -28.71 -19.40 -11.03
CA THR A 66 -28.63 -19.10 -9.61
C THR A 66 -27.22 -18.52 -9.31
N LEU A 67 -27.16 -17.24 -8.95
CA LEU A 67 -25.92 -16.58 -8.62
C LEU A 67 -25.43 -16.99 -7.22
N LYS A 68 -24.24 -17.54 -7.15
CA LYS A 68 -23.52 -17.78 -5.88
C LYS A 68 -22.40 -16.75 -5.78
N SER A 69 -22.42 -15.89 -4.76
CA SER A 69 -21.28 -15.03 -4.47
C SER A 69 -20.25 -15.80 -3.64
N GLY A 70 -19.01 -15.79 -4.07
CA GLY A 70 -17.90 -16.21 -3.23
C GLY A 70 -17.63 -15.13 -2.19
N THR A 71 -17.46 -15.51 -0.93
CA THR A 71 -17.07 -14.60 0.15
C THR A 71 -15.60 -14.85 0.49
N GLN A 72 -14.78 -13.80 0.47
CA GLN A 72 -13.39 -13.87 0.90
C GLN A 72 -13.24 -13.06 2.18
N PRO A 73 -12.89 -13.70 3.31
CA PRO A 73 -12.66 -12.98 4.56
C PRO A 73 -11.33 -12.20 4.51
N LEU A 74 -11.37 -10.92 4.86
CA LEU A 74 -10.22 -10.10 5.18
C LEU A 74 -10.12 -10.06 6.71
N LEU A 75 -9.06 -10.66 7.26
CA LEU A 75 -8.80 -10.68 8.69
C LEU A 75 -8.01 -9.43 9.09
N ILE A 76 -8.43 -8.78 10.17
CA ILE A 76 -7.72 -7.67 10.80
C ILE A 76 -6.85 -8.26 11.92
N ASP A 77 -5.69 -8.78 11.56
CA ASP A 77 -4.81 -9.58 12.42
C ASP A 77 -3.51 -8.87 12.78
N GLN A 78 -3.26 -7.69 12.22
CA GLN A 78 -2.06 -6.92 12.50
C GLN A 78 -2.35 -5.80 13.47
N ALA A 79 -1.70 -5.81 14.62
CA ALA A 79 -1.73 -4.73 15.60
C ALA A 79 -0.33 -4.17 15.82
N LYS A 80 -0.16 -2.88 15.62
CA LYS A 80 1.09 -2.14 15.85
C LYS A 80 0.81 -0.97 16.78
N TYR A 81 1.69 -0.74 17.72
CA TYR A 81 1.56 0.40 18.63
C TYR A 81 2.77 1.31 18.54
N PHE A 82 2.56 2.55 18.88
CA PHE A 82 3.62 3.46 19.25
C PHE A 82 3.40 3.95 20.67
N ALA A 83 4.49 4.23 21.36
CA ALA A 83 4.46 4.84 22.68
C ALA A 83 5.76 5.64 22.88
N PHE A 84 5.62 6.87 23.33
CA PHE A 84 6.75 7.71 23.68
C PHE A 84 6.47 8.59 24.90
N LEU A 85 7.52 9.04 25.54
CA LEU A 85 7.48 9.93 26.69
C LEU A 85 8.09 11.27 26.30
N VAL A 86 7.52 12.35 26.80
CA VAL A 86 8.08 13.71 26.69
C VAL A 86 8.31 14.23 28.09
N ASP A 87 9.55 14.54 28.43
CA ASP A 87 9.89 15.06 29.75
C ASP A 87 9.51 16.55 29.87
N ASP A 88 9.00 16.95 31.05
CA ASP A 88 8.61 18.33 31.32
C ASP A 88 9.79 19.32 31.18
N VAL A 89 11.00 18.87 31.49
CA VAL A 89 12.19 19.69 31.37
C VAL A 89 12.53 19.98 29.92
N ASP A 90 12.43 18.98 29.06
CA ASP A 90 12.69 19.10 27.63
C ASP A 90 11.60 19.94 26.96
N GLN A 91 10.36 19.77 27.37
CA GLN A 91 9.23 20.54 26.86
C GLN A 91 9.33 22.03 27.22
N ALA A 92 9.81 22.36 28.43
CA ALA A 92 10.01 23.74 28.88
C ALA A 92 11.18 24.45 28.17
N GLN A 93 12.18 23.69 27.69
CA GLN A 93 13.33 24.20 26.98
C GLN A 93 13.14 24.32 25.47
N ALA A 94 12.19 23.59 24.93
CA ALA A 94 11.90 23.58 23.51
C ALA A 94 10.92 24.69 23.12
N ASN A 95 11.34 25.50 22.18
CA ASN A 95 10.54 26.63 21.66
C ASN A 95 9.48 26.18 20.61
N VAL A 96 9.32 24.88 20.38
CA VAL A 96 8.42 24.28 19.39
C VAL A 96 7.72 23.09 20.03
N SER A 97 6.50 22.81 19.61
CA SER A 97 5.75 21.64 20.09
C SER A 97 6.47 20.33 19.74
N LEU A 98 7.38 19.89 20.59
CA LEU A 98 8.07 18.60 20.49
C LEU A 98 7.09 17.45 20.30
N MET A 99 5.95 17.52 20.96
CA MET A 99 4.87 16.56 20.86
C MET A 99 4.40 16.37 19.42
N GLN A 100 4.22 17.46 18.68
CA GLN A 100 3.76 17.40 17.28
C GLN A 100 4.83 16.74 16.37
N SER A 101 6.11 17.06 16.63
CA SER A 101 7.21 16.44 15.88
C SER A 101 7.30 14.94 16.12
N TYR A 102 7.15 14.49 17.37
CA TYR A 102 7.13 13.06 17.70
C TYR A 102 5.91 12.35 17.13
N MET A 103 4.75 13.01 17.05
CA MET A 103 3.55 12.45 16.40
C MET A 103 3.76 12.25 14.90
N VAL A 104 4.43 13.17 14.22
CA VAL A 104 4.77 13.03 12.80
C VAL A 104 5.73 11.84 12.59
N GLU A 105 6.73 11.69 13.45
CA GLU A 105 7.68 10.58 13.40
C GLU A 105 7.00 9.23 13.70
N ALA A 106 6.11 9.18 14.69
CA ALA A 106 5.31 8.00 14.99
C ALA A 106 4.41 7.60 13.81
N SER A 107 3.81 8.60 13.15
CA SER A 107 3.03 8.40 11.94
C SER A 107 3.85 7.82 10.80
N PHE A 108 5.05 8.37 10.57
CA PHE A 108 5.96 7.88 9.54
C PHE A 108 6.37 6.42 9.84
N SER A 109 6.72 6.12 11.08
CA SER A 109 7.13 4.77 11.49
C SER A 109 6.01 3.73 11.31
N LEU A 110 4.77 4.06 11.70
CA LEU A 110 3.61 3.19 11.46
C LEU A 110 3.33 3.02 9.97
N GLY A 111 3.47 4.11 9.21
CA GLY A 111 3.30 4.11 7.77
C GLY A 111 4.30 3.20 7.06
N ASP A 112 5.55 3.25 7.44
CA ASP A 112 6.63 2.41 6.89
C ASP A 112 6.37 0.92 7.14
N VAL A 113 5.91 0.56 8.35
CA VAL A 113 5.56 -0.82 8.68
C VAL A 113 4.38 -1.32 7.83
N ALA A 114 3.35 -0.50 7.65
CA ALA A 114 2.19 -0.84 6.83
C ALA A 114 2.57 -0.96 5.34
N ASP A 115 3.40 -0.05 4.83
CA ASP A 115 3.91 -0.07 3.45
C ASP A 115 4.70 -1.35 3.15
N LYS A 116 5.63 -1.72 4.03
CA LYS A 116 6.37 -2.99 3.95
C LYS A 116 5.45 -4.20 3.94
N ALA A 117 4.41 -4.19 4.78
CA ALA A 117 3.44 -5.27 4.82
C ALA A 117 2.66 -5.38 3.51
N ILE A 118 2.22 -4.26 2.92
CA ILE A 118 1.53 -4.24 1.62
C ILE A 118 2.45 -4.77 0.51
N LEU A 119 3.68 -4.28 0.43
CA LEU A 119 4.62 -4.69 -0.61
C LEU A 119 5.07 -6.15 -0.44
N SER A 120 5.04 -6.71 0.76
CA SER A 120 5.35 -8.12 1.00
C SER A 120 4.34 -9.09 0.38
N LEU A 121 3.10 -8.65 0.11
CA LEU A 121 2.09 -9.45 -0.60
C LEU A 121 2.46 -9.74 -2.06
N VAL A 122 3.55 -9.20 -2.57
CA VAL A 122 4.10 -9.58 -3.88
C VAL A 122 4.35 -11.08 -4.01
N THR A 123 4.53 -11.78 -2.90
CA THR A 123 4.70 -13.24 -2.87
C THR A 123 3.44 -14.01 -3.26
N ASP A 124 2.26 -13.38 -3.14
CA ASP A 124 0.97 -13.96 -3.50
C ASP A 124 0.63 -13.81 -4.99
N ALA A 125 1.54 -13.20 -5.77
CA ALA A 125 1.35 -13.04 -7.21
C ALA A 125 1.21 -14.41 -7.91
N ASP A 126 0.31 -14.46 -8.88
CA ASP A 126 0.16 -15.66 -9.71
C ASP A 126 1.47 -16.00 -10.44
N SER A 127 1.81 -17.28 -10.52
CA SER A 127 3.05 -17.76 -11.15
C SER A 127 3.23 -17.29 -12.59
N ASP A 128 2.13 -17.13 -13.34
CA ASP A 128 2.14 -16.66 -14.72
C ASP A 128 2.53 -15.17 -14.84
N ASN A 129 2.41 -14.44 -13.73
CA ASN A 129 2.76 -13.03 -13.63
C ASN A 129 4.12 -12.79 -12.95
N VAL A 130 4.91 -13.82 -12.72
CA VAL A 130 6.25 -13.66 -12.16
C VAL A 130 7.27 -13.60 -13.30
N LEU A 131 7.96 -12.47 -13.40
CA LEU A 131 9.06 -12.24 -14.32
C LEU A 131 10.37 -12.24 -13.52
N THR A 132 11.44 -12.82 -14.08
CA THR A 132 12.77 -12.80 -13.46
C THR A 132 13.79 -12.39 -14.50
N ALA A 133 14.51 -11.31 -14.24
CA ALA A 133 15.56 -10.79 -15.11
C ALA A 133 16.65 -10.08 -14.30
N ALA A 134 17.86 -10.05 -14.80
CA ALA A 134 18.86 -9.08 -14.35
C ALA A 134 18.57 -7.75 -15.05
N LEU A 135 18.07 -6.77 -14.28
CA LEU A 135 17.66 -5.48 -14.84
C LEU A 135 18.88 -4.62 -15.17
N THR A 136 18.86 -4.04 -16.34
CA THR A 136 19.86 -3.11 -16.86
C THR A 136 19.16 -1.93 -17.52
N LYS A 137 19.88 -0.84 -17.78
CA LYS A 137 19.34 0.31 -18.52
C LYS A 137 18.78 -0.03 -19.89
N ASP A 138 19.29 -1.11 -20.53
CA ASP A 138 18.95 -1.48 -21.90
C ASP A 138 17.73 -2.43 -21.97
N ASN A 139 17.35 -3.10 -20.85
CA ASN A 139 16.24 -4.05 -20.85
C ASN A 139 15.07 -3.70 -19.91
N ILE A 140 15.24 -2.75 -18.99
CA ILE A 140 14.24 -2.45 -17.98
C ILE A 140 12.90 -2.01 -18.59
N TYR A 141 12.94 -1.24 -19.67
CA TYR A 141 11.74 -0.81 -20.37
C TYR A 141 10.99 -2.01 -20.96
N ASP A 142 11.70 -2.92 -21.61
CA ASP A 142 11.14 -4.15 -22.19
C ASP A 142 10.50 -5.04 -21.15
N GLU A 143 11.12 -5.18 -19.95
CA GLU A 143 10.55 -5.96 -18.85
C GLU A 143 9.26 -5.35 -18.31
N ILE A 144 9.16 -4.02 -18.24
CA ILE A 144 7.91 -3.32 -17.89
C ILE A 144 6.83 -3.55 -18.96
N VAL A 145 7.20 -3.54 -20.24
CA VAL A 145 6.27 -3.87 -21.32
C VAL A 145 5.81 -5.32 -21.25
N LYS A 146 6.68 -6.28 -20.85
CA LYS A 146 6.29 -7.67 -20.60
C LYS A 146 5.33 -7.79 -19.41
N ALA A 147 5.57 -7.06 -18.32
CA ALA A 147 4.65 -7.00 -17.18
C ALA A 147 3.26 -6.49 -17.62
N LYS A 148 3.20 -5.42 -18.44
CA LYS A 148 1.95 -4.97 -19.05
C LYS A 148 1.26 -6.05 -19.87
N LYS A 149 2.01 -6.76 -20.71
CA LYS A 149 1.50 -7.86 -21.54
C LYS A 149 0.84 -8.93 -20.67
N ASN A 150 1.50 -9.36 -19.59
CA ASN A 150 0.97 -10.39 -18.70
C ASN A 150 -0.37 -9.95 -18.08
N LEU A 151 -0.46 -8.73 -17.54
CA LEU A 151 -1.72 -8.20 -17.03
C LEU A 151 -2.82 -8.15 -18.09
N SER A 152 -2.46 -7.84 -19.34
CA SER A 152 -3.43 -7.78 -20.44
C SER A 152 -3.94 -9.16 -20.85
N LEU A 153 -3.09 -10.18 -20.81
CA LEU A 153 -3.47 -11.58 -21.07
C LEU A 153 -4.42 -12.11 -19.99
N GLN A 154 -4.32 -11.60 -18.75
CA GLN A 154 -5.23 -11.93 -17.65
C GLN A 154 -6.50 -11.05 -17.63
N ASN A 155 -6.77 -10.28 -18.69
CA ASN A 155 -7.93 -9.40 -18.82
C ASN A 155 -8.03 -8.33 -17.71
N VAL A 156 -6.90 -7.90 -17.16
CA VAL A 156 -6.87 -6.84 -16.15
C VAL A 156 -7.16 -5.49 -16.82
N PRO A 157 -8.01 -4.61 -16.24
CA PRO A 157 -8.29 -3.29 -16.79
C PRO A 157 -7.01 -2.50 -17.07
N SER A 158 -7.02 -1.68 -18.12
CA SER A 158 -5.85 -0.86 -18.50
C SER A 158 -5.67 0.39 -17.64
N MET A 159 -6.73 0.84 -16.97
CA MET A 159 -6.69 1.97 -16.02
C MET A 159 -6.40 1.46 -14.61
N GLY A 160 -5.62 2.22 -13.81
CA GLY A 160 -5.30 1.85 -12.44
C GLY A 160 -4.24 0.74 -12.33
N ARG A 161 -3.45 0.52 -13.38
CA ARG A 161 -2.26 -0.34 -13.32
C ARG A 161 -1.11 0.42 -12.70
N TRP A 162 -0.41 -0.24 -11.81
CA TRP A 162 0.72 0.32 -11.07
C TRP A 162 1.89 -0.66 -11.00
N MET A 163 3.07 -0.14 -10.74
CA MET A 163 4.28 -0.89 -10.43
C MET A 163 5.09 -0.12 -9.40
N VAL A 164 5.67 -0.82 -8.44
CA VAL A 164 6.58 -0.24 -7.45
C VAL A 164 7.98 -0.74 -7.72
N VAL A 165 8.90 0.19 -7.83
CA VAL A 165 10.33 -0.09 -8.12
C VAL A 165 11.21 0.57 -7.06
N SER A 166 12.41 0.06 -6.88
CA SER A 166 13.36 0.69 -5.97
C SER A 166 14.10 1.86 -6.65
N PRO A 167 14.74 2.75 -5.88
CA PRO A 167 15.50 3.88 -6.44
C PRO A 167 16.61 3.46 -7.41
N GLU A 168 17.18 2.27 -7.23
CA GLU A 168 18.21 1.76 -8.15
C GLU A 168 17.63 1.49 -9.53
N GLU A 169 16.46 0.83 -9.60
CA GLU A 169 15.78 0.57 -10.86
C GLU A 169 15.21 1.85 -11.49
N VAL A 170 14.79 2.81 -10.66
CA VAL A 170 14.41 4.15 -11.18
C VAL A 170 15.61 4.79 -11.89
N SER A 171 16.79 4.73 -11.28
CA SER A 171 18.02 5.24 -11.92
C SER A 171 18.35 4.55 -13.24
N LEU A 172 18.16 3.21 -13.34
CA LEU A 172 18.32 2.48 -14.60
C LEU A 172 17.30 2.92 -15.65
N LEU A 173 16.07 3.19 -15.21
CA LEU A 173 15.00 3.65 -16.08
C LEU A 173 15.28 5.04 -16.64
N GLU A 174 15.75 5.96 -15.80
CA GLU A 174 16.13 7.32 -16.22
C GLU A 174 17.31 7.34 -17.21
N GLN A 175 18.17 6.33 -17.14
CA GLN A 175 19.28 6.14 -18.07
C GLN A 175 18.86 5.47 -19.40
N SER A 176 17.65 4.90 -19.47
CA SER A 176 17.18 4.26 -20.69
C SER A 176 16.79 5.31 -21.74
N THR A 177 17.14 5.04 -22.99
CA THR A 177 16.88 5.95 -24.12
C THR A 177 15.39 6.04 -24.45
N GLU A 178 14.65 4.94 -24.25
CA GLU A 178 13.23 4.84 -24.53
C GLU A 178 12.41 5.67 -23.55
N PHE A 179 12.81 5.69 -22.27
CA PHE A 179 12.12 6.50 -21.25
C PHE A 179 12.38 7.99 -21.45
N THR A 180 13.62 8.37 -21.77
CA THR A 180 13.99 9.77 -22.01
C THR A 180 13.25 10.34 -23.21
N ALA A 181 13.04 9.54 -24.26
CA ALA A 181 12.29 9.96 -25.44
C ALA A 181 10.77 10.09 -25.19
N ALA A 182 10.21 9.32 -24.26
CA ALA A 182 8.79 9.33 -23.92
C ALA A 182 8.42 10.36 -22.84
N SER A 183 9.39 10.85 -22.08
CA SER A 183 9.20 11.70 -20.90
C SER A 183 9.12 13.21 -21.24
N ASN A 184 8.09 13.61 -21.98
CA ASN A 184 7.68 15.03 -22.03
C ASN A 184 6.87 15.47 -20.78
N LEU A 185 6.85 14.68 -19.71
CA LEU A 185 6.05 14.88 -18.49
C LEU A 185 6.88 15.33 -17.26
N GLY A 186 7.93 16.10 -17.47
CA GLY A 186 8.97 16.47 -16.51
C GLY A 186 8.57 17.21 -15.22
N ASP A 187 7.31 17.57 -14.97
CA ASP A 187 6.96 18.53 -13.90
C ASP A 187 6.13 17.98 -12.72
N GLN A 188 5.67 16.73 -12.72
CA GLN A 188 4.82 16.20 -11.62
C GLN A 188 5.51 15.25 -10.63
N ILE A 189 6.79 15.03 -10.78
CA ILE A 189 7.56 13.96 -10.10
C ILE A 189 7.80 14.19 -8.59
N LYS A 190 7.47 15.33 -8.01
CA LYS A 190 8.07 15.76 -6.73
C LYS A 190 7.29 15.50 -5.45
N ARG A 191 6.12 14.86 -5.42
CA ARG A 191 5.30 14.86 -4.19
C ARG A 191 4.86 13.52 -3.59
N THR A 192 4.92 12.39 -4.32
CA THR A 192 4.31 11.13 -3.84
C THR A 192 5.09 9.86 -4.20
N GLY A 193 6.36 9.94 -4.54
CA GLY A 193 7.11 8.80 -5.06
C GLY A 193 6.64 8.33 -6.45
N PHE A 194 5.80 9.11 -7.13
CA PHE A 194 5.37 8.85 -8.50
C PHE A 194 6.46 9.28 -9.47
N VAL A 195 7.03 8.32 -10.20
CA VAL A 195 8.11 8.56 -11.17
C VAL A 195 7.58 8.94 -12.54
N GLY A 196 6.45 8.36 -12.92
CA GLY A 196 5.86 8.62 -14.24
C GLY A 196 4.93 7.50 -14.68
N ARG A 197 4.51 7.54 -15.95
CA ARG A 197 3.67 6.51 -16.55
C ARG A 197 4.38 5.91 -17.77
N ILE A 198 4.64 4.61 -17.71
CA ILE A 198 5.30 3.87 -18.78
C ILE A 198 4.36 2.81 -19.30
N ALA A 199 4.19 2.77 -20.61
CA ALA A 199 3.32 1.81 -21.29
C ALA A 199 1.89 1.70 -20.71
N GLY A 200 1.41 2.73 -19.99
CA GLY A 200 0.10 2.73 -19.33
C GLY A 200 0.11 2.20 -17.89
N ILE A 201 1.28 1.90 -17.32
CA ILE A 201 1.49 1.55 -15.91
C ILE A 201 2.03 2.78 -15.17
N GLU A 202 1.49 3.07 -14.01
CA GLU A 202 1.97 4.12 -13.11
C GLU A 202 3.13 3.57 -12.28
N ILE A 203 4.29 4.23 -12.34
CA ILE A 203 5.51 3.81 -11.66
C ILE A 203 5.68 4.61 -10.37
N PHE A 204 5.82 3.89 -9.25
CA PHE A 204 6.07 4.45 -7.92
C PHE A 204 7.44 4.02 -7.44
N GLU A 205 8.14 4.91 -6.76
CA GLU A 205 9.43 4.64 -6.12
C GLU A 205 9.24 4.33 -4.65
N SER A 206 9.84 3.24 -4.16
CA SER A 206 9.86 2.90 -2.75
C SER A 206 11.11 2.12 -2.38
N ASN A 207 11.70 2.48 -1.23
CA ASN A 207 12.80 1.71 -0.62
C ASN A 207 12.31 0.41 0.05
N ASN A 208 11.00 0.21 0.17
CA ASN A 208 10.40 -0.91 0.88
C ASN A 208 10.14 -2.14 -0.01
N CYS A 209 10.74 -2.17 -1.22
CA CYS A 209 10.68 -3.34 -2.08
C CYS A 209 11.27 -4.56 -1.36
N LEU A 210 10.53 -5.69 -1.37
CA LEU A 210 10.92 -6.89 -0.66
C LEU A 210 12.17 -7.53 -1.28
N GLU A 211 13.21 -7.72 -0.48
CA GLU A 211 14.41 -8.47 -0.87
C GLU A 211 14.40 -9.86 -0.25
N VAL A 212 14.60 -10.89 -1.05
CA VAL A 212 14.70 -12.29 -0.62
C VAL A 212 15.94 -12.92 -1.25
N GLY A 213 16.95 -13.15 -0.44
CA GLY A 213 18.25 -13.64 -0.93
C GLY A 213 18.90 -12.63 -1.87
N ASN A 214 19.21 -13.04 -3.09
CA ASN A 214 19.81 -12.20 -4.13
C ASN A 214 18.76 -11.68 -5.14
N MET A 215 17.50 -11.63 -4.74
CA MET A 215 16.39 -11.18 -5.57
C MET A 215 15.66 -10.02 -4.92
N ARG A 216 15.54 -8.91 -5.64
CA ARG A 216 14.68 -7.80 -5.28
C ARG A 216 13.36 -7.92 -6.02
N ASN A 217 12.26 -7.83 -5.30
CA ASN A 217 10.91 -8.04 -5.83
C ASN A 217 10.23 -6.69 -6.07
N HIS A 218 9.76 -6.47 -7.29
CA HIS A 218 9.04 -5.28 -7.70
C HIS A 218 7.60 -5.66 -8.00
N PRO A 219 6.66 -5.39 -7.07
CA PRO A 219 5.25 -5.69 -7.29
C PRO A 219 4.68 -4.80 -8.40
N TYR A 220 3.88 -5.41 -9.25
CA TYR A 220 3.07 -4.70 -10.22
C TYR A 220 1.66 -5.29 -10.27
N GLY A 221 0.68 -4.50 -10.63
CA GLY A 221 -0.69 -5.00 -10.66
C GLY A 221 -1.72 -3.92 -10.95
N TYR A 222 -2.92 -4.19 -10.43
CA TYR A 222 -4.08 -3.33 -10.53
C TYR A 222 -4.56 -2.93 -9.13
N THR A 223 -5.07 -1.72 -8.96
CA THR A 223 -5.52 -1.19 -7.65
C THR A 223 -6.51 -2.10 -6.91
N GLY A 224 -7.32 -2.89 -7.63
CA GLY A 224 -8.23 -3.87 -7.04
C GLY A 224 -7.61 -5.24 -6.73
N SER A 225 -6.30 -5.43 -6.87
CA SER A 225 -5.62 -6.70 -6.59
C SER A 225 -5.45 -6.96 -5.12
N ILE A 226 -5.08 -5.93 -4.36
CA ILE A 226 -4.81 -5.95 -2.93
C ILE A 226 -5.86 -5.09 -2.23
N THR A 227 -6.46 -5.62 -1.18
CA THR A 227 -7.31 -4.85 -0.28
C THR A 227 -6.57 -4.64 1.03
N PHE A 228 -6.58 -3.40 1.47
CA PHE A 228 -6.02 -2.96 2.74
C PHE A 228 -7.09 -2.21 3.52
N ALA A 229 -7.24 -2.55 4.80
CA ALA A 229 -8.15 -1.87 5.69
C ALA A 229 -7.44 -1.60 7.02
N ASP A 230 -7.42 -0.36 7.45
CA ASP A 230 -6.73 0.06 8.67
C ASP A 230 -7.59 0.99 9.52
N GLN A 231 -7.33 0.96 10.82
CA GLN A 231 -7.93 1.89 11.78
C GLN A 231 -6.98 2.17 12.94
N ILE A 232 -7.02 3.41 13.44
CA ILE A 232 -6.44 3.75 14.73
C ILE A 232 -7.53 3.56 15.78
N ILE A 233 -7.40 2.50 16.59
CA ILE A 233 -8.43 2.14 17.57
C ILE A 233 -8.40 3.08 18.77
N SER A 234 -7.21 3.41 19.28
CA SER A 234 -7.08 4.27 20.43
C SER A 234 -5.81 5.12 20.36
N THR A 235 -5.93 6.36 20.76
CA THR A 235 -4.80 7.23 21.06
C THR A 235 -5.01 7.76 22.47
N GLU A 236 -4.11 7.48 23.37
CA GLU A 236 -4.17 7.92 24.75
C GLU A 236 -2.97 8.82 25.05
N ALA A 237 -3.25 9.93 25.70
CA ALA A 237 -2.25 10.82 26.26
C ALA A 237 -2.51 11.02 27.74
N GLY A 238 -1.47 11.05 28.54
CA GLY A 238 -1.61 11.26 29.97
C GLY A 238 -0.28 11.51 30.64
N ARG A 239 -0.36 11.83 31.91
CA ARG A 239 0.83 12.04 32.74
C ARG A 239 1.27 10.72 33.38
N ARG A 240 2.57 10.48 33.40
CA ARG A 240 3.14 9.31 34.05
C ARG A 240 3.02 9.43 35.57
N GLU A 241 2.50 8.37 36.23
CA GLU A 241 2.34 8.35 37.70
C GLU A 241 3.65 8.43 38.49
N LYS A 242 4.74 7.89 37.93
CA LYS A 242 6.05 7.77 38.58
C LYS A 242 7.12 8.63 37.91
N GLY A 243 6.80 9.89 37.52
CA GLY A 243 7.76 10.79 36.90
C GLY A 243 7.14 12.08 36.40
N PHE A 244 7.98 13.03 36.03
CA PHE A 244 7.58 14.34 35.49
C PHE A 244 7.65 14.30 33.96
N SER A 245 6.84 13.44 33.34
CA SER A 245 6.79 13.27 31.90
C SER A 245 5.36 12.98 31.46
N ASP A 246 5.00 13.46 30.29
CA ASP A 246 3.79 13.12 29.59
C ASP A 246 4.03 11.94 28.65
N PHE A 247 3.05 11.04 28.54
CA PHE A 247 3.12 9.94 27.57
C PHE A 247 2.06 10.08 26.51
N VAL A 248 2.39 9.61 25.32
CA VAL A 248 1.43 9.35 24.25
C VAL A 248 1.61 7.94 23.75
N LYS A 249 0.53 7.22 23.61
CA LYS A 249 0.49 5.89 23.00
C LYS A 249 -0.69 5.78 22.06
N GLY A 250 -0.53 5.02 21.00
CA GLY A 250 -1.61 4.74 20.05
C GLY A 250 -1.50 3.34 19.51
N LEU A 251 -2.65 2.75 19.19
CA LEU A 251 -2.80 1.43 18.62
C LEU A 251 -3.36 1.55 17.21
N HIS A 252 -2.60 1.08 16.24
CA HIS A 252 -2.97 0.96 14.84
C HIS A 252 -3.21 -0.50 14.51
N VAL A 253 -4.40 -0.84 14.04
CA VAL A 253 -4.73 -2.17 13.58
C VAL A 253 -5.02 -2.13 12.09
N TYR A 254 -4.61 -3.18 11.39
CA TYR A 254 -4.86 -3.29 9.97
C TYR A 254 -4.94 -4.76 9.53
N GLY A 255 -5.59 -4.95 8.41
CA GLY A 255 -5.62 -6.20 7.69
C GLY A 255 -5.30 -5.97 6.22
N LEU A 256 -4.68 -6.95 5.61
CA LEU A 256 -4.31 -6.89 4.21
C LEU A 256 -4.51 -8.26 3.55
N LYS A 257 -4.96 -8.25 2.30
CA LYS A 257 -5.20 -9.49 1.55
C LYS A 257 -5.12 -9.27 0.06
N THR A 258 -4.50 -10.22 -0.62
CA THR A 258 -4.56 -10.33 -2.07
C THR A 258 -5.90 -10.96 -2.46
N VAL A 259 -6.79 -10.15 -3.03
CA VAL A 259 -8.14 -10.58 -3.45
C VAL A 259 -8.11 -11.20 -4.84
N ARG A 260 -7.22 -10.71 -5.71
CA ARG A 260 -7.11 -11.17 -7.11
C ARG A 260 -5.66 -11.46 -7.47
N PRO A 261 -5.11 -12.65 -7.13
CA PRO A 261 -3.72 -13.02 -7.44
C PRO A 261 -3.35 -12.89 -8.92
N LYS A 262 -4.30 -13.19 -9.83
CA LYS A 262 -4.10 -13.06 -11.28
C LYS A 262 -3.92 -11.62 -11.77
N SER A 263 -4.30 -10.63 -10.98
CA SER A 263 -4.10 -9.22 -11.30
C SER A 263 -2.91 -8.59 -10.56
N LEU A 264 -2.17 -9.41 -9.84
CA LEU A 264 -0.91 -9.06 -9.16
C LEU A 264 0.23 -9.80 -9.85
N GLY A 265 1.36 -9.15 -10.01
CA GLY A 265 2.57 -9.73 -10.58
C GLY A 265 3.81 -9.30 -9.82
N ASN A 266 4.92 -9.95 -10.13
CA ASN A 266 6.21 -9.72 -9.52
C ASN A 266 7.30 -9.67 -10.59
N LEU A 267 7.98 -8.54 -10.71
CA LEU A 267 9.21 -8.45 -11.49
C LEU A 267 10.40 -8.59 -10.53
N ARG A 268 11.10 -9.72 -10.63
CA ARG A 268 12.26 -10.03 -9.81
C ARG A 268 13.52 -9.57 -10.49
N ASN A 269 14.23 -8.64 -9.86
CA ASN A 269 15.57 -8.26 -10.27
C ASN A 269 16.60 -9.14 -9.58
N GLN A 270 17.45 -9.79 -10.37
CA GLN A 270 18.59 -10.54 -9.86
C GLN A 270 19.74 -9.55 -9.60
N LEU A 271 20.04 -9.32 -8.33
CA LEU A 271 21.13 -8.44 -7.93
C LEU A 271 22.47 -9.07 -8.32
N ALA A 272 23.38 -8.24 -8.80
CA ALA A 272 24.75 -8.68 -9.05
C ALA A 272 25.40 -9.07 -7.71
N SER A 273 26.02 -10.25 -7.67
CA SER A 273 26.76 -10.75 -6.50
C SER A 273 28.08 -10.02 -6.31
#